data_b63a83cb4965018db7fb94ac41b26608
#
_entry.id   b63a83cb4965018db7fb94ac41b26608
#
_cell.length_a   1.000
_cell.length_b   1.000
_cell.length_c   1.000
_cell.angle_alpha   90.00
_cell.angle_beta   90.00
_cell.angle_gamma   90.00
#
_symmetry.space_group_name_H-M   'P 1'
#
loop_
_entity.id
_entity.type
_entity.pdbx_description
1 polymer ?
#
loop_
_entity_poly.entity_id
_entity_poly.type
_entity_poly.pdbx_seq_one_letter_code
_entity_poly.pdbx_strand_id
1 'polypeptide(L)'
;MAIVLSRKDLEDSLKRLIKKPGIRYCSIVKMNGNLIDFEGEIRNMSLDTYSAMSATIYGAGKTANDHINTDEPHNIVINDGQGRTIIEGVGRSHIIVVRAELDVELNKLLSDIEEETEFLSENWLRGHVISSLKDKYG
;
A
#
# COMPACT_ATOMS: atom_id res chain seq x y z
N MET A 1 2.34 14.03 23.17
CA MET A 1 1.61 14.08 21.90
C MET A 1 1.96 12.85 21.09
N ALA A 2 0.99 12.04 20.74
CA ALA A 2 1.25 10.88 19.92
C ALA A 2 1.60 11.35 18.50
N ILE A 3 2.74 10.91 17.99
CA ILE A 3 3.04 11.07 16.60
C ILE A 3 2.22 10.01 15.88
N VAL A 4 1.02 10.37 15.54
CA VAL A 4 0.23 9.56 14.63
C VAL A 4 0.80 9.85 13.25
N LEU A 5 0.94 8.82 12.43
CA LEU A 5 1.09 9.06 11.01
C LEU A 5 -0.05 10.01 10.67
N SER A 6 0.25 11.24 10.44
CA SER A 6 -0.80 12.20 10.18
C SER A 6 -1.47 11.78 8.89
N ARG A 7 -2.76 11.96 8.80
CA ARG A 7 -3.50 11.74 7.56
C ARG A 7 -2.83 12.50 6.40
N LYS A 8 -2.16 13.59 6.73
CA LYS A 8 -1.37 14.37 5.79
C LYS A 8 -0.20 13.59 5.21
N ASP A 9 0.51 12.80 6.01
CA ASP A 9 1.62 11.98 5.52
C ASP A 9 1.15 10.94 4.51
N LEU A 10 0.02 10.29 4.78
CA LEU A 10 -0.61 9.35 3.84
C LEU A 10 -1.00 10.07 2.55
N GLU A 11 -1.67 11.19 2.68
CA GLU A 11 -2.12 12.02 1.57
C GLU A 11 -0.96 12.49 0.70
N ASP A 12 0.09 12.99 1.31
CA ASP A 12 1.28 13.47 0.61
C ASP A 12 1.98 12.33 -0.15
N SER A 13 2.06 11.15 0.47
CA SER A 13 2.64 9.97 -0.16
C SER A 13 1.87 9.57 -1.42
N LEU A 14 0.54 9.50 -1.33
CA LEU A 14 -0.31 9.17 -2.48
C LEU A 14 -0.22 10.24 -3.57
N LYS A 15 -0.15 11.51 -3.19
CA LYS A 15 0.00 12.61 -4.14
C LYS A 15 1.34 12.56 -4.89
N ARG A 16 2.41 12.15 -4.21
CA ARG A 16 3.70 11.96 -4.87
C ARG A 16 3.63 10.83 -5.91
N LEU A 17 2.99 9.73 -5.55
CA LEU A 17 2.85 8.58 -6.46
C LEU A 17 2.01 8.93 -7.68
N ILE A 18 0.84 9.55 -7.50
CA ILE A 18 -0.07 9.83 -8.61
C ILE A 18 0.54 10.79 -9.64
N LYS A 19 1.53 11.58 -9.25
CA LYS A 19 2.24 12.48 -10.17
C LYS A 19 3.27 11.78 -11.02
N LYS A 20 3.65 10.55 -10.71
CA LYS A 20 4.59 9.78 -11.51
C LYS A 20 3.95 9.41 -12.84
N PRO A 21 4.70 9.50 -13.97
CA PRO A 21 4.13 9.16 -15.27
C PRO A 21 3.59 7.74 -15.32
N GLY A 22 2.39 7.58 -15.86
CA GLY A 22 1.76 6.27 -16.06
C GLY A 22 1.04 5.71 -14.85
N ILE A 23 1.12 6.32 -13.67
CA ILE A 23 0.33 5.89 -12.52
C ILE A 23 -1.05 6.52 -12.63
N ARG A 24 -2.09 5.68 -12.68
CA ARG A 24 -3.48 6.10 -12.82
C ARG A 24 -4.24 6.14 -11.51
N TYR A 25 -3.83 5.32 -10.56
CA TYR A 25 -4.52 5.17 -9.28
C TYR A 25 -3.55 4.66 -8.24
N CYS A 26 -3.69 5.15 -7.02
CA CYS A 26 -3.00 4.58 -5.86
C CYS A 26 -3.86 4.74 -4.62
N SER A 27 -3.72 3.80 -3.69
CA SER A 27 -4.50 3.79 -2.46
C SER A 27 -3.74 3.15 -1.31
N ILE A 28 -4.15 3.50 -0.10
CA ILE A 28 -3.74 2.82 1.14
C ILE A 28 -4.97 2.10 1.66
N VAL A 29 -4.80 0.82 1.98
CA VAL A 29 -5.89 -0.08 2.37
C VAL A 29 -5.44 -0.85 3.62
N LYS A 30 -6.34 -1.01 4.59
CA LYS A 30 -6.10 -1.91 5.73
C LYS A 30 -6.13 -3.36 5.29
N MET A 31 -5.44 -4.22 6.02
CA MET A 31 -5.43 -5.67 5.75
C MET A 31 -6.84 -6.28 5.78
N ASN A 32 -7.78 -5.67 6.49
CA ASN A 32 -9.18 -6.12 6.49
C ASN A 32 -9.98 -5.67 5.25
N GLY A 33 -9.34 -4.98 4.30
CA GLY A 33 -9.96 -4.54 3.06
C GLY A 33 -10.52 -3.13 3.06
N ASN A 34 -10.49 -2.42 4.19
CA ASN A 34 -11.04 -1.07 4.28
C ASN A 34 -10.11 -0.05 3.64
N LEU A 35 -10.65 0.69 2.69
CA LEU A 35 -9.95 1.80 2.04
C LEU A 35 -9.74 2.95 3.02
N ILE A 36 -8.50 3.43 3.13
CA ILE A 36 -8.16 4.56 4.00
C ILE A 36 -8.13 5.85 3.19
N ASP A 37 -7.41 5.86 2.07
CA ASP A 37 -7.29 7.02 1.21
C ASP A 37 -6.84 6.60 -0.18
N PHE A 38 -7.10 7.45 -1.17
CA PHE A 38 -6.73 7.16 -2.56
C PHE A 38 -6.52 8.45 -3.36
N GLU A 39 -5.84 8.31 -4.48
CA GLU A 39 -5.68 9.32 -5.52
C GLU A 39 -5.88 8.67 -6.89
N GLY A 40 -6.46 9.42 -7.82
CA GLY A 40 -6.69 8.94 -9.18
C GLY A 40 -8.02 8.23 -9.35
N GLU A 41 -8.14 7.49 -10.45
CA GLU A 41 -9.40 6.85 -10.85
C GLU A 41 -9.21 5.42 -11.33
N ILE A 42 -10.17 4.57 -10.98
CA ILE A 42 -10.38 3.27 -11.61
C ILE A 42 -11.80 3.26 -12.17
N ARG A 43 -11.89 2.99 -13.48
CA ARG A 43 -13.17 2.98 -14.18
C ARG A 43 -13.94 1.70 -13.92
N ASN A 44 -15.27 1.82 -13.87
CA ASN A 44 -16.22 0.70 -13.85
C ASN A 44 -16.09 -0.23 -12.65
N MET A 45 -15.53 0.25 -11.54
CA MET A 45 -15.38 -0.56 -10.35
C MET A 45 -15.55 0.29 -9.08
N SER A 46 -16.21 -0.29 -8.08
CA SER A 46 -16.26 0.30 -6.76
C SER A 46 -14.86 0.28 -6.13
N LEU A 47 -14.42 1.43 -5.60
CA LEU A 47 -13.14 1.52 -4.91
C LEU A 47 -13.09 0.62 -3.67
N ASP A 48 -14.21 0.48 -2.98
CA ASP A 48 -14.31 -0.41 -1.82
C ASP A 48 -14.13 -1.87 -2.23
N THR A 49 -14.74 -2.29 -3.34
CA THR A 49 -14.60 -3.64 -3.86
C THR A 49 -13.16 -3.91 -4.29
N TYR A 50 -12.56 -2.99 -5.01
CA TYR A 50 -11.17 -3.13 -5.46
C TYR A 50 -10.20 -3.20 -4.27
N SER A 51 -10.44 -2.41 -3.24
CA SER A 51 -9.66 -2.41 -2.01
C SER A 51 -9.77 -3.76 -1.28
N ALA A 52 -10.98 -4.27 -1.12
CA ALA A 52 -11.23 -5.56 -0.47
C ALA A 52 -10.57 -6.71 -1.24
N MET A 53 -10.68 -6.70 -2.57
CA MET A 53 -10.05 -7.72 -3.43
C MET A 53 -8.53 -7.66 -3.35
N SER A 54 -7.95 -6.47 -3.34
CA SER A 54 -6.50 -6.29 -3.23
C SER A 54 -5.97 -6.83 -1.90
N ALA A 55 -6.67 -6.56 -0.81
CA ALA A 55 -6.32 -7.10 0.51
C ALA A 55 -6.42 -8.63 0.53
N THR A 56 -7.43 -9.19 -0.11
CA THR A 56 -7.62 -10.65 -0.22
C THR A 56 -6.47 -11.30 -1.00
N ILE A 57 -6.05 -10.70 -2.11
CA ILE A 57 -4.93 -11.19 -2.93
C ILE A 57 -3.64 -11.18 -2.11
N TYR A 58 -3.36 -10.08 -1.41
CA TYR A 58 -2.16 -9.98 -0.58
C TYR A 58 -2.18 -11.00 0.55
N GLY A 59 -3.31 -11.15 1.23
CA GLY A 59 -3.49 -12.14 2.30
C GLY A 59 -3.29 -13.56 1.81
N ALA A 60 -3.80 -13.90 0.63
CA ALA A 60 -3.59 -15.22 0.02
C ALA A 60 -2.11 -15.48 -0.28
N GLY A 61 -1.40 -14.47 -0.82
CA GLY A 61 0.04 -14.56 -1.07
C GLY A 61 0.84 -14.77 0.20
N LYS A 62 0.48 -14.04 1.26
CA LYS A 62 1.10 -14.18 2.57
C LYS A 62 0.90 -15.59 3.14
N THR A 63 -0.32 -16.12 3.07
CA THR A 63 -0.64 -17.46 3.52
C THR A 63 0.13 -18.53 2.72
N ALA A 64 0.22 -18.36 1.40
CA ALA A 64 0.99 -19.25 0.54
C ALA A 64 2.46 -19.30 0.95
N ASN A 65 3.06 -18.15 1.22
CA ASN A 65 4.45 -18.06 1.65
C ASN A 65 4.68 -18.70 3.02
N ASP A 66 3.72 -18.54 3.94
CA ASP A 66 3.78 -19.19 5.25
C ASP A 66 3.83 -20.72 5.11
N HIS A 67 3.08 -21.29 4.16
CA HIS A 67 3.04 -22.74 3.92
C HIS A 67 4.34 -23.30 3.36
N ILE A 68 5.14 -22.48 2.69
CA ILE A 68 6.45 -22.91 2.18
C ILE A 68 7.59 -22.37 3.03
N ASN A 69 7.29 -21.84 4.21
CA ASN A 69 8.26 -21.32 5.18
C ASN A 69 9.15 -20.21 4.63
N THR A 70 8.59 -19.29 3.90
CA THR A 70 9.28 -18.10 3.41
C THR A 70 8.70 -16.82 4.02
N ASP A 71 9.37 -15.71 3.78
CA ASP A 71 8.96 -14.41 4.26
C ASP A 71 7.66 -13.92 3.62
N GLU A 72 7.05 -12.90 4.20
CA GLU A 72 5.90 -12.24 3.61
C GLU A 72 6.22 -11.71 2.21
N PRO A 73 5.26 -11.68 1.29
CA PRO A 73 5.49 -11.12 -0.03
C PRO A 73 5.97 -9.68 0.05
N HIS A 74 7.01 -9.35 -0.72
CA HIS A 74 7.47 -7.98 -0.83
C HIS A 74 6.45 -7.16 -1.63
N ASN A 75 6.04 -7.73 -2.76
CA ASN A 75 4.99 -7.16 -3.59
C ASN A 75 4.32 -8.26 -4.39
N ILE A 76 3.14 -7.95 -4.91
CA ILE A 76 2.42 -8.81 -5.85
C ILE A 76 2.14 -7.96 -7.08
N VAL A 77 2.49 -8.48 -8.25
CA VAL A 77 2.33 -7.79 -9.52
C VAL A 77 1.32 -8.56 -10.38
N ILE A 78 0.28 -7.87 -10.81
CA ILE A 78 -0.73 -8.44 -11.69
C ILE A 78 -0.69 -7.67 -13.01
N ASN A 79 -0.35 -8.35 -14.09
CA ASN A 79 -0.35 -7.77 -15.43
C ASN A 79 -1.58 -8.23 -16.20
N ASP A 80 -2.22 -7.33 -16.89
CA ASP A 80 -3.29 -7.65 -17.84
C ASP A 80 -3.04 -6.89 -19.16
N GLY A 81 -3.96 -7.00 -20.11
CA GLY A 81 -3.80 -6.37 -21.43
C GLY A 81 -3.93 -4.85 -21.43
N GLN A 82 -4.30 -4.25 -20.32
CA GLN A 82 -4.56 -2.81 -20.23
C GLN A 82 -3.66 -2.11 -19.21
N GLY A 83 -3.06 -2.85 -18.29
CA GLY A 83 -2.26 -2.23 -17.25
C GLY A 83 -1.69 -3.23 -16.27
N ARG A 84 -1.22 -2.69 -15.17
CA ARG A 84 -0.49 -3.43 -14.15
C ARG A 84 -0.95 -2.96 -12.78
N THR A 85 -1.30 -3.92 -11.91
CA THR A 85 -1.62 -3.64 -10.50
C THR A 85 -0.46 -4.12 -9.65
N ILE A 86 0.00 -3.28 -8.72
CA ILE A 86 1.03 -3.64 -7.76
C ILE A 86 0.46 -3.48 -6.37
N ILE A 87 0.63 -4.52 -5.54
CA ILE A 87 0.19 -4.55 -4.15
C ILE A 87 1.42 -4.78 -3.29
N GLU A 88 1.70 -3.88 -2.37
CA GLU A 88 2.88 -3.96 -1.51
C GLU A 88 2.49 -3.73 -0.05
N GLY A 89 3.12 -4.47 0.87
CA GLY A 89 2.86 -4.30 2.29
C GLY A 89 3.41 -2.98 2.83
N VAL A 90 2.64 -2.34 3.71
CA VAL A 90 3.06 -1.14 4.45
C VAL A 90 2.99 -1.47 5.93
N GLY A 91 4.14 -1.76 6.52
CA GLY A 91 4.18 -2.30 7.87
C GLY A 91 3.44 -3.65 7.92
N ARG A 92 2.78 -3.94 9.03
CA ARG A 92 2.05 -5.21 9.22
C ARG A 92 0.54 -5.10 9.05
N SER A 93 0.02 -3.89 8.94
CA SER A 93 -1.42 -3.65 9.06
C SER A 93 -2.05 -3.07 7.80
N HIS A 94 -1.24 -2.62 6.83
CA HIS A 94 -1.73 -1.93 5.64
C HIS A 94 -1.04 -2.42 4.38
N ILE A 95 -1.66 -2.14 3.25
CA ILE A 95 -1.08 -2.33 1.93
C ILE A 95 -1.23 -1.04 1.12
N ILE A 96 -0.32 -0.85 0.17
CA ILE A 96 -0.48 0.14 -0.88
C ILE A 96 -0.85 -0.58 -2.16
N VAL A 97 -1.80 -0.01 -2.90
CA VAL A 97 -2.26 -0.56 -4.18
C VAL A 97 -2.02 0.50 -5.24
N VAL A 98 -1.34 0.12 -6.32
CA VAL A 98 -1.03 1.03 -7.42
C VAL A 98 -1.48 0.43 -8.73
N ARG A 99 -2.21 1.20 -9.51
CA ARG A 99 -2.58 0.84 -10.88
C ARG A 99 -1.80 1.72 -11.85
N ALA A 100 -1.07 1.09 -12.77
CA ALA A 100 -0.21 1.77 -13.72
C ALA A 100 -0.42 1.27 -15.16
N GLU A 101 0.00 2.07 -16.14
CA GLU A 101 0.00 1.69 -17.53
C GLU A 101 1.09 0.66 -17.83
N LEU A 102 0.88 -0.16 -18.86
CA LEU A 102 1.80 -1.24 -19.25
C LEU A 102 3.18 -0.74 -19.69
N ASP A 103 3.26 0.45 -20.25
CA ASP A 103 4.50 1.02 -20.78
C ASP A 103 5.42 1.60 -19.69
N VAL A 104 4.95 1.67 -18.45
CA VAL A 104 5.81 2.08 -17.33
C VAL A 104 6.80 0.97 -17.03
N GLU A 105 8.08 1.31 -16.95
CA GLU A 105 9.13 0.34 -16.65
C GLU A 105 8.93 -0.19 -15.21
N LEU A 106 8.86 -1.53 -15.10
CA LEU A 106 8.47 -2.19 -13.85
C LEU A 106 9.44 -1.91 -12.70
N ASN A 107 10.74 -1.99 -12.93
CA ASN A 107 11.71 -1.80 -11.86
C ASN A 107 11.67 -0.38 -11.30
N LYS A 108 11.49 0.61 -12.17
CA LYS A 108 11.32 2.00 -11.75
C LYS A 108 10.04 2.18 -10.93
N LEU A 109 8.95 1.58 -11.38
CA LEU A 109 7.67 1.63 -10.69
C LEU A 109 7.77 0.99 -9.31
N LEU A 110 8.38 -0.18 -9.20
CA LEU A 110 8.60 -0.86 -7.92
C LEU A 110 9.48 -0.03 -6.99
N SER A 111 10.52 0.61 -7.52
CA SER A 111 11.40 1.48 -6.74
C SER A 111 10.65 2.70 -6.19
N ASP A 112 9.84 3.34 -7.03
CA ASP A 112 9.03 4.51 -6.62
C ASP A 112 8.03 4.12 -5.52
N ILE A 113 7.39 2.97 -5.63
CA ILE A 113 6.45 2.47 -4.63
C ILE A 113 7.18 2.12 -3.33
N GLU A 114 8.31 1.43 -3.41
CA GLU A 114 9.09 1.03 -2.24
C GLU A 114 9.55 2.24 -1.43
N GLU A 115 9.95 3.32 -2.09
CA GLU A 115 10.32 4.56 -1.43
C GLU A 115 9.17 5.09 -0.56
N GLU A 116 7.94 5.05 -1.05
CA GLU A 116 6.77 5.49 -0.28
C GLU A 116 6.40 4.49 0.81
N THR A 117 6.49 3.19 0.56
CA THR A 117 6.18 2.19 1.59
C THR A 117 7.18 2.23 2.74
N GLU A 118 8.45 2.45 2.47
CA GLU A 118 9.47 2.63 3.51
C GLU A 118 9.20 3.87 4.35
N PHE A 119 8.91 4.99 3.71
CA PHE A 119 8.55 6.23 4.39
C PHE A 119 7.35 6.03 5.32
N LEU A 120 6.28 5.43 4.82
CA LEU A 120 5.06 5.19 5.58
C LEU A 120 5.30 4.19 6.72
N SER A 121 6.04 3.13 6.48
CA SER A 121 6.35 2.12 7.49
C SER A 121 7.15 2.69 8.64
N GLU A 122 8.19 3.47 8.38
CA GLU A 122 8.98 4.13 9.41
C GLU A 122 8.14 5.06 10.28
N ASN A 123 7.37 5.92 9.65
CA ASN A 123 6.55 6.88 10.37
C ASN A 123 5.43 6.22 11.15
N TRP A 124 4.83 5.18 10.60
CA TRP A 124 3.80 4.39 11.27
C TRP A 124 4.35 3.69 12.49
N LEU A 125 5.52 3.03 12.37
CA LEU A 125 6.15 2.33 13.49
C LEU A 125 6.54 3.30 14.60
N ARG A 126 7.07 4.46 14.28
CA ARG A 126 7.39 5.50 15.27
C ARG A 126 6.15 5.94 16.03
N GLY A 127 5.08 6.26 15.29
CA GLY A 127 3.82 6.64 15.90
C GLY A 127 3.26 5.57 16.80
N HIS A 128 3.36 4.31 16.40
CA HIS A 128 2.85 3.17 17.18
C HIS A 128 3.66 2.96 18.46
N VAL A 129 4.98 3.02 18.38
CA VAL A 129 5.86 2.87 19.55
C VAL A 129 5.62 3.99 20.55
N ILE A 130 5.57 5.23 20.10
CA ILE A 130 5.35 6.39 20.96
C ILE A 130 3.95 6.31 21.60
N SER A 131 2.95 5.95 20.86
CA SER A 131 1.59 5.77 21.36
C SER A 131 1.52 4.68 22.45
N SER A 132 2.17 3.54 22.22
CA SER A 132 2.23 2.43 23.18
C SER A 132 2.93 2.83 24.46
N LEU A 133 4.02 3.56 24.38
CA LEU A 133 4.75 4.06 25.54
C LEU A 133 3.90 5.05 26.33
N LYS A 134 3.19 5.92 25.64
CA LYS A 134 2.30 6.89 26.27
C LYS A 134 1.16 6.22 27.00
N ASP A 135 0.53 5.22 26.42
CA ASP A 135 -0.54 4.45 27.04
C ASP A 135 -0.04 3.70 28.27
N LYS A 136 1.20 3.23 28.25
CA LYS A 136 1.79 2.48 29.34
C LYS A 136 2.27 3.37 30.51
N TYR A 137 2.76 4.56 30.22
CA TYR A 137 3.42 5.41 31.21
C TYR A 137 2.69 6.72 31.53
N GLY A 138 1.51 6.88 31.03
CA GLY A 138 0.74 8.03 31.39
C GLY A 138 0.16 8.90 30.37
#